data_f049eb8f75b7293642b20944098e3eda
#
_entry.id   f049eb8f75b7293642b20944098e3eda
#
_cell.length_a   1.000
_cell.length_b   1.000
_cell.length_c   1.000
_cell.angle_alpha   90.00
_cell.angle_beta   90.00
_cell.angle_gamma   90.00
#
_symmetry.space_group_name_H-M   'P 1'
#
loop_
_entity.id
_entity.type
_entity.pdbx_description
1 polymer ?
#
loop_
_entity_poly.entity_id
_entity_poly.type
_entity_poly.pdbx_seq_one_letter_code
_entity_poly.pdbx_strand_id
1 'polypeptide(L)'
;SGSNNMVNLNLTRLNIGQRLALGFGIVIAVFGTLASLAYVRIGAMSDEIAVMVGDRYQKTVVANQIKSELNEVSRNMGNVLVMTEPGQIKKELENIEKVMAANAATFDSLKTLVTDEAGQEHLKELTVLRDKFAPGQAAFVKLIAEDNKDDAMVKFIFAVRPVQLKYFAALDKFVTYQHSQMVDARAASAEQARSTGLLILVLALAAACLSLAVAFLSTRSITMPLTHAVKIAQRVAAGDLTTRMEVRTHDETGQLMAALIEMNECLQQIVGNVRQGTESIASASAEIASGNMDLSSRTEQQAASLEETAAALDEITVQHLLTHSGGFRA
;
A
#
# COMPACT_ATOMS: atom_id res chain seq x y z
N SER A 1 6.39 -39.41 -5.20
CA SER A 1 5.87 -38.95 -6.49
C SER A 1 4.82 -37.88 -6.22
N GLY A 2 5.26 -36.65 -5.96
CA GLY A 2 4.43 -35.48 -5.78
C GLY A 2 4.57 -34.58 -7.01
N SER A 3 3.54 -34.57 -7.86
CA SER A 3 3.46 -33.72 -9.03
C SER A 3 3.33 -32.26 -8.57
N ASN A 4 4.43 -31.52 -8.69
CA ASN A 4 4.39 -30.06 -8.69
C ASN A 4 3.60 -29.60 -9.92
N ASN A 5 2.30 -29.43 -9.77
CA ASN A 5 1.50 -28.58 -10.67
C ASN A 5 1.92 -27.11 -10.44
N MET A 6 3.07 -26.73 -10.97
CA MET A 6 3.32 -25.32 -11.27
C MET A 6 2.28 -24.92 -12.30
N VAL A 7 1.33 -24.10 -11.90
CA VAL A 7 0.44 -23.37 -12.81
C VAL A 7 1.35 -22.51 -13.68
N ASN A 8 1.73 -23.03 -14.85
CA ASN A 8 2.36 -22.24 -15.91
C ASN A 8 1.31 -21.22 -16.37
N LEU A 9 1.20 -20.12 -15.64
CA LEU A 9 0.52 -18.91 -16.10
C LEU A 9 1.28 -18.45 -17.35
N ASN A 10 0.78 -18.85 -18.51
CA ASN A 10 1.28 -18.41 -19.82
C ASN A 10 0.94 -16.91 -19.96
N LEU A 11 1.68 -16.08 -19.25
CA LEU A 11 1.53 -14.61 -19.22
C LEU A 11 1.65 -14.00 -20.62
N THR A 12 2.27 -14.74 -21.56
CA THR A 12 2.44 -14.32 -22.95
C THR A 12 1.16 -14.34 -23.79
N ARG A 13 0.09 -14.97 -23.30
CA ARG A 13 -1.23 -15.01 -23.98
C ARG A 13 -2.20 -13.95 -23.46
N LEU A 14 -1.89 -13.29 -22.33
CA LEU A 14 -2.75 -12.26 -21.76
C LEU A 14 -2.49 -10.92 -22.48
N ASN A 15 -3.56 -10.17 -22.68
CA ASN A 15 -3.51 -8.80 -23.19
C ASN A 15 -2.74 -7.89 -22.20
N ILE A 16 -2.14 -6.82 -22.69
CA ILE A 16 -1.36 -5.86 -21.89
C ILE A 16 -2.18 -5.36 -20.70
N GLY A 17 -3.45 -5.00 -20.92
CA GLY A 17 -4.37 -4.56 -19.88
C GLY A 17 -4.57 -5.61 -18.77
N GLN A 18 -4.71 -6.88 -19.12
CA GLN A 18 -4.87 -7.97 -18.16
C GLN A 18 -3.60 -8.22 -17.33
N ARG A 19 -2.41 -8.13 -17.93
CA ARG A 19 -1.13 -8.27 -17.23
C ARG A 19 -0.94 -7.14 -16.20
N LEU A 20 -1.24 -5.91 -16.60
CA LEU A 20 -1.17 -4.75 -15.70
C LEU A 20 -2.20 -4.84 -14.58
N ALA A 21 -3.46 -5.18 -14.91
CA ALA A 21 -4.53 -5.34 -13.92
C ALA A 21 -4.20 -6.44 -12.90
N LEU A 22 -3.65 -7.59 -13.32
CA LEU A 22 -3.20 -8.65 -12.42
C LEU A 22 -2.02 -8.19 -11.56
N GLY A 23 -1.00 -7.59 -12.16
CA GLY A 23 0.18 -7.12 -11.44
C GLY A 23 -0.16 -6.08 -10.37
N PHE A 24 -0.89 -5.03 -10.73
CA PHE A 24 -1.34 -4.00 -9.79
C PHE A 24 -2.38 -4.52 -8.81
N GLY A 25 -3.28 -5.42 -9.24
CA GLY A 25 -4.28 -6.04 -8.37
C GLY A 25 -3.66 -6.83 -7.23
N ILE A 26 -2.61 -7.62 -7.50
CA ILE A 26 -1.85 -8.34 -6.47
C ILE A 26 -1.18 -7.37 -5.50
N VAL A 27 -0.53 -6.32 -6.01
CA VAL A 27 0.13 -5.30 -5.18
C VAL A 27 -0.89 -4.61 -4.28
N ILE A 28 -2.04 -4.19 -4.81
CA ILE A 28 -3.13 -3.57 -4.03
C ILE A 28 -3.67 -4.54 -2.98
N ALA A 29 -3.87 -5.81 -3.30
CA ALA A 29 -4.34 -6.82 -2.36
C ALA A 29 -3.36 -7.01 -1.20
N VAL A 30 -2.04 -7.05 -1.46
CA VAL A 30 -1.00 -7.15 -0.43
C VAL A 30 -1.01 -5.91 0.47
N PHE A 31 -1.08 -4.71 -0.09
CA PHE A 31 -1.18 -3.47 0.70
C PHE A 31 -2.47 -3.40 1.51
N GLY A 32 -3.60 -3.83 0.95
CA GLY A 32 -4.89 -3.93 1.66
C GLY A 32 -4.81 -4.89 2.85
N THR A 33 -4.17 -6.04 2.67
CA THR A 33 -3.94 -7.01 3.75
C THR A 33 -3.04 -6.44 4.85
N LEU A 34 -1.94 -5.75 4.48
CA LEU A 34 -1.05 -5.07 5.43
C LEU A 34 -1.78 -3.99 6.23
N ALA A 35 -2.57 -3.15 5.56
CA ALA A 35 -3.35 -2.09 6.21
C ALA A 35 -4.39 -2.67 7.17
N SER A 36 -5.10 -3.73 6.78
CA SER A 36 -6.07 -4.43 7.62
C SER A 36 -5.41 -5.04 8.85
N LEU A 37 -4.27 -5.71 8.68
CA LEU A 37 -3.50 -6.29 9.79
C LEU A 37 -3.04 -5.21 10.77
N ALA A 38 -2.49 -4.10 10.27
CA ALA A 38 -2.05 -2.99 11.09
C ALA A 38 -3.22 -2.37 11.87
N TYR A 39 -4.37 -2.16 11.23
CA TYR A 39 -5.57 -1.62 11.86
C TYR A 39 -6.06 -2.50 13.03
N VAL A 40 -6.19 -3.81 12.80
CA VAL A 40 -6.64 -4.76 13.83
C VAL A 40 -5.66 -4.80 15.02
N ARG A 41 -4.35 -4.76 14.75
CA ARG A 41 -3.33 -4.80 15.79
C ARG A 41 -3.27 -3.51 16.62
N ILE A 42 -3.43 -2.35 15.99
CA ILE A 42 -3.51 -1.06 16.68
C ILE A 42 -4.77 -1.02 17.56
N GLY A 43 -5.90 -1.50 17.08
CA GLY A 43 -7.13 -1.63 17.86
C GLY A 43 -6.95 -2.47 19.13
N ALA A 44 -6.40 -3.68 19.00
CA ALA A 44 -6.12 -4.55 20.14
C ALA A 44 -5.18 -3.93 21.17
N MET A 45 -4.16 -3.19 20.73
CA MET A 45 -3.25 -2.45 21.62
C MET A 45 -3.96 -1.29 22.35
N SER A 46 -4.86 -0.60 21.67
CA SER A 46 -5.69 0.46 22.29
C SER A 46 -6.62 -0.10 23.36
N ASP A 47 -7.25 -1.24 23.09
CA ASP A 47 -8.15 -1.91 24.06
C ASP A 47 -7.38 -2.34 25.32
N GLU A 48 -6.16 -2.87 25.15
CA GLU A 48 -5.33 -3.27 26.28
C GLU A 48 -4.88 -2.08 27.14
N ILE A 49 -4.54 -0.96 26.51
CA ILE A 49 -4.26 0.30 27.24
C ILE A 49 -5.52 0.78 28.00
N ALA A 50 -6.69 0.69 27.37
CA ALA A 50 -7.94 1.08 28.00
C ALA A 50 -8.24 0.23 29.26
N VAL A 51 -8.02 -1.09 29.20
CA VAL A 51 -8.13 -2.00 30.36
C VAL A 51 -7.09 -1.66 31.43
N MET A 52 -5.85 -1.39 31.05
CA MET A 52 -4.78 -1.04 32.00
C MET A 52 -5.12 0.23 32.77
N VAL A 53 -5.57 1.29 32.09
CA VAL A 53 -5.86 2.59 32.69
C VAL A 53 -7.25 2.61 33.34
N GLY A 54 -8.27 2.09 32.68
CA GLY A 54 -9.65 2.14 33.10
C GLY A 54 -10.01 1.15 34.20
N ASP A 55 -9.32 0.02 34.27
CA ASP A 55 -9.62 -1.02 35.27
C ASP A 55 -8.51 -1.15 36.32
N ARG A 56 -7.31 -1.62 35.93
CA ARG A 56 -6.24 -1.96 36.89
C ARG A 56 -5.70 -0.77 37.66
N TYR A 57 -5.43 0.35 36.96
CA TYR A 57 -4.98 1.57 37.63
C TYR A 57 -6.03 2.15 38.54
N GLN A 58 -7.30 2.11 38.16
CA GLN A 58 -8.41 2.60 39.01
C GLN A 58 -8.54 1.78 40.30
N LYS A 59 -8.43 0.44 40.25
CA LYS A 59 -8.38 -0.43 41.44
C LYS A 59 -7.24 -0.06 42.37
N THR A 60 -6.06 0.26 41.82
CA THR A 60 -4.91 0.74 42.62
C THR A 60 -5.16 2.07 43.29
N VAL A 61 -5.77 3.03 42.60
CA VAL A 61 -6.11 4.36 43.15
C VAL A 61 -7.09 4.20 44.29
N VAL A 62 -8.16 3.42 44.11
CA VAL A 62 -9.18 3.20 45.15
C VAL A 62 -8.59 2.47 46.38
N ALA A 63 -7.73 1.46 46.19
CA ALA A 63 -7.06 0.79 47.28
C ALA A 63 -6.13 1.72 48.09
N ASN A 64 -5.39 2.60 47.41
CA ASN A 64 -4.57 3.61 48.09
C ASN A 64 -5.40 4.68 48.79
N GLN A 65 -6.58 5.04 48.28
CA GLN A 65 -7.51 5.93 48.92
C GLN A 65 -8.04 5.31 50.23
N ILE A 66 -8.44 4.02 50.21
CA ILE A 66 -8.82 3.29 51.46
C ILE A 66 -7.69 3.36 52.48
N LYS A 67 -6.44 3.11 52.07
CA LYS A 67 -5.27 3.18 52.94
C LYS A 67 -5.08 4.59 53.53
N SER A 68 -5.24 5.62 52.73
CA SER A 68 -5.12 7.02 53.14
C SER A 68 -6.19 7.39 54.19
N GLU A 69 -7.43 6.99 53.92
CA GLU A 69 -8.57 7.24 54.83
C GLU A 69 -8.39 6.50 56.16
N LEU A 70 -7.96 5.22 56.14
CA LEU A 70 -7.63 4.47 57.36
C LEU A 70 -6.48 5.12 58.14
N ASN A 71 -5.50 5.67 57.49
CA ASN A 71 -4.38 6.38 58.13
C ASN A 71 -4.86 7.69 58.79
N GLU A 72 -5.76 8.43 58.13
CA GLU A 72 -6.39 9.62 58.67
C GLU A 72 -7.20 9.31 59.92
N VAL A 73 -8.02 8.27 59.87
CA VAL A 73 -8.79 7.80 61.06
C VAL A 73 -7.84 7.48 62.20
N SER A 74 -6.78 6.72 61.99
CA SER A 74 -5.82 6.37 63.04
C SER A 74 -5.08 7.57 63.62
N ARG A 75 -4.72 8.54 62.79
CA ARG A 75 -4.11 9.77 63.21
C ARG A 75 -5.07 10.56 64.09
N ASN A 76 -6.34 10.69 63.70
CA ASN A 76 -7.36 11.42 64.45
C ASN A 76 -7.67 10.71 65.77
N MET A 77 -7.70 9.37 65.80
CA MET A 77 -7.81 8.60 67.05
C MET A 77 -6.63 8.89 68.00
N GLY A 78 -5.39 8.94 67.47
CA GLY A 78 -4.20 9.29 68.24
C GLY A 78 -4.27 10.74 68.79
N ASN A 79 -4.75 11.69 67.98
CA ASN A 79 -4.91 13.09 68.38
C ASN A 79 -5.90 13.23 69.56
N VAL A 80 -7.06 12.57 69.50
CA VAL A 80 -8.08 12.59 70.52
C VAL A 80 -7.56 12.15 71.91
N LEU A 81 -6.62 11.18 71.93
CA LEU A 81 -6.04 10.71 73.21
C LEU A 81 -5.21 11.77 73.91
N VAL A 82 -4.61 12.71 73.21
CA VAL A 82 -3.76 13.78 73.77
C VAL A 82 -4.51 15.13 73.94
N MET A 83 -5.67 15.29 73.35
CA MET A 83 -6.50 16.50 73.45
C MET A 83 -7.16 16.62 74.84
N THR A 84 -7.24 17.82 75.33
CA THR A 84 -7.89 18.10 76.67
C THR A 84 -9.12 18.91 76.54
N GLU A 85 -9.34 19.63 75.44
CA GLU A 85 -10.44 20.51 75.22
C GLU A 85 -11.67 19.73 74.65
N PRO A 86 -12.83 19.71 75.39
CA PRO A 86 -13.98 18.91 74.94
C PRO A 86 -14.52 19.28 73.57
N GLY A 87 -14.48 20.58 73.20
CA GLY A 87 -14.95 21.04 71.90
C GLY A 87 -14.11 20.53 70.75
N GLN A 88 -12.79 20.45 70.94
CA GLN A 88 -11.87 19.89 69.92
C GLN A 88 -12.01 18.37 69.81
N ILE A 89 -12.16 17.67 70.94
CA ILE A 89 -12.41 16.21 70.97
C ILE A 89 -13.69 15.88 70.22
N LYS A 90 -14.77 16.59 70.43
CA LYS A 90 -16.06 16.38 69.78
C LYS A 90 -15.90 16.55 68.25
N LYS A 91 -15.25 17.62 67.83
CA LYS A 91 -15.00 17.88 66.39
C LYS A 91 -14.15 16.78 65.75
N GLU A 92 -13.15 16.26 66.45
CA GLU A 92 -12.29 15.20 65.94
C GLU A 92 -13.01 13.84 65.84
N LEU A 93 -13.94 13.55 66.80
CA LEU A 93 -14.80 12.37 66.72
C LEU A 93 -15.76 12.45 65.53
N GLU A 94 -16.39 13.62 65.30
CA GLU A 94 -17.23 13.85 64.12
C GLU A 94 -16.43 13.64 62.81
N ASN A 95 -15.13 14.07 62.76
CA ASN A 95 -14.26 13.84 61.62
C ASN A 95 -13.91 12.36 61.45
N ILE A 96 -13.65 11.62 62.53
CA ILE A 96 -13.43 10.17 62.49
C ILE A 96 -14.64 9.48 61.87
N GLU A 97 -15.86 9.80 62.31
CA GLU A 97 -17.10 9.20 61.78
C GLU A 97 -17.28 9.51 60.29
N LYS A 98 -17.01 10.75 59.86
CA LYS A 98 -17.11 11.18 58.48
C LYS A 98 -16.13 10.42 57.60
N VAL A 99 -14.84 10.29 58.01
CA VAL A 99 -13.82 9.59 57.24
C VAL A 99 -14.12 8.08 57.19
N MET A 100 -14.69 7.50 58.25
CA MET A 100 -15.15 6.11 58.22
C MET A 100 -16.27 5.87 57.22
N ALA A 101 -17.25 6.76 57.17
CA ALA A 101 -18.32 6.66 56.18
C ALA A 101 -17.78 6.77 54.75
N ALA A 102 -16.83 7.68 54.50
CA ALA A 102 -16.14 7.79 53.23
C ALA A 102 -15.39 6.49 52.91
N ASN A 103 -14.63 5.95 53.86
CA ASN A 103 -13.90 4.70 53.70
C ASN A 103 -14.81 3.51 53.37
N ALA A 104 -15.99 3.44 54.00
CA ALA A 104 -16.98 2.42 53.68
C ALA A 104 -17.43 2.52 52.19
N ALA A 105 -17.74 3.73 51.71
CA ALA A 105 -18.15 3.98 50.34
C ALA A 105 -17.00 3.67 49.34
N THR A 106 -15.75 4.07 49.68
CA THR A 106 -14.56 3.75 48.86
C THR A 106 -14.33 2.25 48.79
N PHE A 107 -14.51 1.50 49.89
CA PHE A 107 -14.42 0.05 49.91
C PHE A 107 -15.49 -0.63 49.05
N ASP A 108 -16.73 -0.15 49.10
CA ASP A 108 -17.83 -0.68 48.29
C ASP A 108 -17.57 -0.39 46.79
N SER A 109 -16.95 0.75 46.48
CA SER A 109 -16.46 1.03 45.11
C SER A 109 -15.38 0.02 44.67
N LEU A 110 -14.41 -0.31 45.55
CA LEU A 110 -13.40 -1.33 45.25
C LEU A 110 -14.05 -2.70 44.97
N LYS A 111 -15.06 -3.04 45.76
CA LYS A 111 -15.80 -4.30 45.66
C LYS A 111 -16.51 -4.45 44.31
N THR A 112 -17.05 -3.36 43.76
CA THR A 112 -17.67 -3.35 42.43
C THR A 112 -16.67 -3.42 41.31
N LEU A 113 -15.48 -2.85 41.46
CA LEU A 113 -14.42 -2.86 40.44
C LEU A 113 -13.71 -4.19 40.34
N VAL A 114 -13.54 -4.92 41.43
CA VAL A 114 -12.80 -6.19 41.42
C VAL A 114 -13.72 -7.33 41.00
N THR A 115 -13.54 -7.78 39.77
CA THR A 115 -14.35 -8.86 39.15
C THR A 115 -13.55 -10.13 38.84
N ASP A 116 -12.23 -10.03 38.79
CA ASP A 116 -11.31 -11.14 38.51
C ASP A 116 -11.16 -12.06 39.74
N GLU A 117 -11.00 -13.37 39.52
CA GLU A 117 -10.99 -14.39 40.57
C GLU A 117 -9.85 -14.18 41.58
N ALA A 118 -8.63 -13.89 41.11
CA ALA A 118 -7.49 -13.66 41.97
C ALA A 118 -7.65 -12.34 42.78
N GLY A 119 -8.21 -11.29 42.19
CA GLY A 119 -8.58 -10.04 42.88
C GLY A 119 -9.63 -10.26 43.93
N GLN A 120 -10.63 -11.11 43.70
CA GLN A 120 -11.65 -11.49 44.67
C GLN A 120 -11.08 -12.22 45.90
N GLU A 121 -9.98 -13.00 45.74
CA GLU A 121 -9.27 -13.59 46.90
C GLU A 121 -8.69 -12.49 47.81
N HIS A 122 -7.98 -11.52 47.23
CA HIS A 122 -7.47 -10.37 47.94
C HIS A 122 -8.60 -9.57 48.60
N LEU A 123 -9.72 -9.37 47.92
CA LEU A 123 -10.87 -8.67 48.40
C LEU A 123 -11.51 -9.38 49.61
N LYS A 124 -11.54 -10.72 49.65
CA LYS A 124 -11.98 -11.48 50.84
C LYS A 124 -11.09 -11.21 52.05
N GLU A 125 -9.73 -11.23 51.87
CA GLU A 125 -8.80 -10.90 52.96
C GLU A 125 -9.06 -9.47 53.49
N LEU A 126 -9.22 -8.50 52.58
CA LEU A 126 -9.52 -7.10 52.91
C LEU A 126 -10.86 -6.96 53.65
N THR A 127 -11.89 -7.68 53.23
CA THR A 127 -13.21 -7.70 53.90
C THR A 127 -13.11 -8.19 55.34
N VAL A 128 -12.41 -9.33 55.56
CA VAL A 128 -12.19 -9.86 56.90
C VAL A 128 -11.45 -8.87 57.80
N LEU A 129 -10.46 -8.17 57.28
CA LEU A 129 -9.71 -7.17 58.04
C LEU A 129 -10.53 -5.91 58.34
N ARG A 130 -11.35 -5.46 57.39
CA ARG A 130 -12.34 -4.37 57.59
C ARG A 130 -13.33 -4.72 58.69
N ASP A 131 -13.91 -5.93 58.65
CA ASP A 131 -14.88 -6.40 59.62
C ASP A 131 -14.30 -6.56 61.03
N LYS A 132 -12.98 -6.75 61.15
CA LYS A 132 -12.26 -6.73 62.44
C LYS A 132 -11.89 -5.32 62.89
N PHE A 133 -11.61 -4.41 61.96
CA PHE A 133 -11.19 -3.04 62.23
C PHE A 133 -12.36 -2.18 62.72
N ALA A 134 -13.50 -2.21 62.05
CA ALA A 134 -14.65 -1.34 62.29
C ALA A 134 -15.22 -1.44 63.72
N PRO A 135 -15.40 -2.65 64.33
CA PRO A 135 -15.87 -2.75 65.72
C PRO A 135 -14.86 -2.20 66.73
N GLY A 136 -13.54 -2.42 66.49
CA GLY A 136 -12.49 -1.87 67.34
C GLY A 136 -12.49 -0.35 67.38
N GLN A 137 -12.70 0.27 66.25
CA GLN A 137 -12.79 1.70 66.08
C GLN A 137 -14.08 2.27 66.69
N ALA A 138 -15.24 1.65 66.48
CA ALA A 138 -16.49 2.07 67.08
C ALA A 138 -16.41 2.00 68.62
N ALA A 139 -15.78 0.96 69.17
CA ALA A 139 -15.54 0.85 70.59
C ALA A 139 -14.63 1.97 71.17
N PHE A 140 -13.59 2.34 70.39
CA PHE A 140 -12.75 3.49 70.77
C PHE A 140 -13.52 4.79 70.79
N VAL A 141 -14.29 5.10 69.76
CA VAL A 141 -15.14 6.32 69.70
C VAL A 141 -16.09 6.37 70.89
N LYS A 142 -16.74 5.25 71.26
CA LYS A 142 -17.63 5.13 72.40
C LYS A 142 -16.90 5.41 73.71
N LEU A 143 -15.71 4.83 73.93
CA LEU A 143 -14.95 5.06 75.20
C LEU A 143 -14.51 6.51 75.33
N ILE A 144 -14.13 7.18 74.26
CA ILE A 144 -13.85 8.63 74.31
C ILE A 144 -15.09 9.45 74.63
N ALA A 145 -16.24 9.09 74.03
CA ALA A 145 -17.53 9.79 74.37
C ALA A 145 -17.96 9.59 75.78
N GLU A 146 -17.58 8.49 76.44
CA GLU A 146 -17.79 8.18 77.84
C GLU A 146 -16.70 8.76 78.78
N ASP A 147 -15.81 9.62 78.26
CA ASP A 147 -14.65 10.23 78.93
C ASP A 147 -13.67 9.24 79.57
N ASN A 148 -13.62 8.03 79.01
CA ASN A 148 -12.72 6.94 79.42
C ASN A 148 -11.51 6.81 78.46
N LYS A 149 -10.60 7.76 78.58
CA LYS A 149 -9.40 7.83 77.70
C LYS A 149 -8.40 6.73 77.94
N ASP A 150 -8.25 6.23 79.16
CA ASP A 150 -7.30 5.19 79.50
C ASP A 150 -7.64 3.87 78.78
N ASP A 151 -8.91 3.44 78.88
CA ASP A 151 -9.39 2.26 78.17
C ASP A 151 -9.39 2.46 76.63
N ALA A 152 -9.72 3.69 76.24
CA ALA A 152 -9.61 4.02 74.77
C ALA A 152 -8.15 3.88 74.23
N MET A 153 -7.16 4.34 75.02
CA MET A 153 -5.74 4.18 74.69
C MET A 153 -5.32 2.70 74.56
N VAL A 154 -5.73 1.90 75.60
CA VAL A 154 -5.49 0.45 75.59
C VAL A 154 -6.14 -0.20 74.38
N LYS A 155 -7.38 0.14 74.07
CA LYS A 155 -8.13 -0.35 72.90
C LYS A 155 -7.44 0.02 71.61
N PHE A 156 -6.98 1.27 71.47
CA PHE A 156 -6.28 1.76 70.28
C PHE A 156 -4.97 0.99 70.05
N ILE A 157 -4.13 0.87 71.08
CA ILE A 157 -2.79 0.27 70.99
C ILE A 157 -2.87 -1.24 70.75
N PHE A 158 -3.72 -1.95 71.46
CA PHE A 158 -3.71 -3.42 71.48
C PHE A 158 -4.78 -4.07 70.58
N ALA A 159 -5.86 -3.37 70.22
CA ALA A 159 -6.89 -3.94 69.35
C ALA A 159 -6.97 -3.28 67.99
N VAL A 160 -6.96 -1.95 67.89
CA VAL A 160 -7.15 -1.24 66.60
C VAL A 160 -5.88 -1.23 65.77
N ARG A 161 -4.77 -0.80 66.34
CA ARG A 161 -3.52 -0.61 65.62
C ARG A 161 -2.93 -1.91 65.02
N PRO A 162 -2.94 -3.06 65.70
CA PRO A 162 -2.47 -4.31 65.09
C PRO A 162 -3.31 -4.76 63.90
N VAL A 163 -4.63 -4.55 63.93
CA VAL A 163 -5.55 -4.88 62.84
C VAL A 163 -5.33 -3.92 61.68
N GLN A 164 -5.14 -2.63 61.94
CA GLN A 164 -4.81 -1.62 60.94
C GLN A 164 -3.53 -1.97 60.16
N LEU A 165 -2.47 -2.33 60.88
CA LEU A 165 -1.19 -2.72 60.24
C LEU A 165 -1.37 -3.92 59.32
N LYS A 166 -2.17 -4.93 59.72
CA LYS A 166 -2.53 -6.07 58.88
C LYS A 166 -3.36 -5.64 57.67
N TYR A 167 -4.28 -4.70 57.86
CA TYR A 167 -5.11 -4.19 56.77
C TYR A 167 -4.26 -3.41 55.74
N PHE A 168 -3.33 -2.58 56.21
CA PHE A 168 -2.34 -1.94 55.31
C PHE A 168 -1.53 -2.93 54.53
N ALA A 169 -1.01 -3.97 55.18
CA ALA A 169 -0.24 -5.02 54.51
C ALA A 169 -1.06 -5.76 53.44
N ALA A 170 -2.34 -6.01 53.71
CA ALA A 170 -3.25 -6.63 52.74
C ALA A 170 -3.58 -5.68 51.56
N LEU A 171 -3.76 -4.39 51.81
CA LEU A 171 -3.90 -3.38 50.74
C LEU A 171 -2.66 -3.26 49.91
N ASP A 172 -1.47 -3.28 50.52
CA ASP A 172 -0.20 -3.26 49.80
C ASP A 172 0.01 -4.52 48.92
N LYS A 173 -0.40 -5.70 49.40
CA LYS A 173 -0.42 -6.93 48.61
C LYS A 173 -1.36 -6.79 47.38
N PHE A 174 -2.57 -6.24 47.60
CA PHE A 174 -3.52 -6.01 46.51
C PHE A 174 -2.97 -5.02 45.47
N VAL A 175 -2.39 -3.90 45.92
CA VAL A 175 -1.74 -2.93 45.02
C VAL A 175 -0.58 -3.57 44.25
N THR A 176 0.25 -4.38 44.93
CA THR A 176 1.36 -5.12 44.29
C THR A 176 0.85 -6.11 43.24
N TYR A 177 -0.25 -6.82 43.58
CA TYR A 177 -0.90 -7.72 42.60
C TYR A 177 -1.38 -6.94 41.38
N GLN A 178 -2.07 -5.81 41.53
CA GLN A 178 -2.50 -4.99 40.39
C GLN A 178 -1.31 -4.47 39.56
N HIS A 179 -0.23 -4.06 40.26
CA HIS A 179 1.01 -3.63 39.60
C HIS A 179 1.66 -4.75 38.80
N SER A 180 1.76 -5.99 39.36
CA SER A 180 2.31 -7.13 38.62
C SER A 180 1.50 -7.42 37.35
N GLN A 181 0.18 -7.39 37.45
CA GLN A 181 -0.72 -7.54 36.30
C GLN A 181 -0.49 -6.49 35.19
N MET A 182 -0.19 -5.24 35.57
CA MET A 182 0.15 -4.17 34.63
C MET A 182 1.53 -4.41 33.98
N VAL A 183 2.51 -4.88 34.76
CA VAL A 183 3.87 -5.19 34.24
C VAL A 183 3.81 -6.37 33.27
N ASP A 184 3.09 -7.43 33.61
CA ASP A 184 2.95 -8.63 32.77
C ASP A 184 2.21 -8.30 31.45
N ALA A 185 1.12 -7.52 31.52
CA ALA A 185 0.41 -7.02 30.35
C ALA A 185 1.31 -6.16 29.45
N ARG A 186 2.09 -5.25 30.05
CA ARG A 186 3.06 -4.44 29.30
C ARG A 186 4.11 -5.31 28.60
N ALA A 187 4.64 -6.34 29.29
CA ALA A 187 5.64 -7.24 28.70
C ALA A 187 5.04 -8.03 27.53
N ALA A 188 3.83 -8.57 27.69
CA ALA A 188 3.10 -9.28 26.65
C ALA A 188 2.81 -8.38 25.45
N SER A 189 2.31 -7.15 25.67
CA SER A 189 2.05 -6.17 24.63
C SER A 189 3.32 -5.75 23.88
N ALA A 190 4.43 -5.57 24.58
CA ALA A 190 5.72 -5.22 23.97
C ALA A 190 6.23 -6.35 23.06
N GLU A 191 6.15 -7.60 23.47
CA GLU A 191 6.53 -8.75 22.64
C GLU A 191 5.61 -8.92 21.44
N GLN A 192 4.30 -8.73 21.63
CA GLN A 192 3.31 -8.76 20.55
C GLN A 192 3.52 -7.63 19.55
N ALA A 193 3.85 -6.42 20.02
CA ALA A 193 4.18 -5.28 19.17
C ALA A 193 5.45 -5.55 18.35
N ARG A 194 6.49 -6.13 18.98
CA ARG A 194 7.75 -6.49 18.30
C ARG A 194 7.53 -7.55 17.21
N SER A 195 6.82 -8.63 17.53
CA SER A 195 6.54 -9.70 16.56
C SER A 195 5.67 -9.21 15.41
N THR A 196 4.66 -8.38 15.70
CA THR A 196 3.82 -7.74 14.69
C THR A 196 4.62 -6.77 13.82
N GLY A 197 5.50 -5.97 14.42
CA GLY A 197 6.39 -5.05 13.70
C GLY A 197 7.31 -5.78 12.73
N LEU A 198 7.91 -6.90 13.16
CA LEU A 198 8.73 -7.75 12.29
C LEU A 198 7.91 -8.37 11.15
N LEU A 199 6.70 -8.86 11.43
CA LEU A 199 5.82 -9.41 10.40
C LEU A 199 5.46 -8.35 9.35
N ILE A 200 5.08 -7.15 9.78
CA ILE A 200 4.77 -6.02 8.88
C ILE A 200 6.00 -5.66 8.04
N LEU A 201 7.18 -5.60 8.63
CA LEU A 201 8.43 -5.31 7.94
C LEU A 201 8.73 -6.34 6.84
N VAL A 202 8.64 -7.64 7.18
CA VAL A 202 8.86 -8.74 6.22
C VAL A 202 7.85 -8.67 5.07
N LEU A 203 6.56 -8.47 5.38
CA LEU A 203 5.52 -8.33 4.36
C LEU A 203 5.72 -7.08 3.49
N ALA A 204 6.15 -5.96 4.07
CA ALA A 204 6.45 -4.74 3.32
C ALA A 204 7.63 -4.94 2.37
N LEU A 205 8.70 -5.62 2.81
CA LEU A 205 9.84 -5.97 1.94
C LEU A 205 9.41 -6.92 0.83
N ALA A 206 8.59 -7.92 1.13
CA ALA A 206 8.04 -8.84 0.13
C ALA A 206 7.18 -8.10 -0.90
N ALA A 207 6.34 -7.16 -0.46
CA ALA A 207 5.53 -6.31 -1.34
C ALA A 207 6.40 -5.41 -2.23
N ALA A 208 7.47 -4.83 -1.69
CA ALA A 208 8.42 -4.03 -2.46
C ALA A 208 9.14 -4.87 -3.53
N CYS A 209 9.63 -6.05 -3.18
CA CYS A 209 10.24 -6.99 -4.13
C CYS A 209 9.26 -7.41 -5.23
N LEU A 210 8.00 -7.71 -4.85
CA LEU A 210 6.95 -8.05 -5.80
C LEU A 210 6.65 -6.88 -6.76
N SER A 211 6.55 -5.66 -6.24
CA SER A 211 6.32 -4.44 -7.04
C SER A 211 7.46 -4.21 -8.05
N LEU A 212 8.72 -4.38 -7.62
CA LEU A 212 9.88 -4.29 -8.51
C LEU A 212 9.86 -5.38 -9.59
N ALA A 213 9.48 -6.62 -9.24
CA ALA A 213 9.34 -7.71 -10.19
C ALA A 213 8.24 -7.40 -11.23
N VAL A 214 7.07 -6.93 -10.80
CA VAL A 214 5.97 -6.52 -11.70
C VAL A 214 6.42 -5.39 -12.61
N ALA A 215 7.09 -4.36 -12.09
CA ALA A 215 7.61 -3.25 -12.89
C ALA A 215 8.62 -3.72 -13.93
N PHE A 216 9.58 -4.57 -13.55
CA PHE A 216 10.59 -5.13 -14.44
C PHE A 216 9.97 -5.98 -15.56
N LEU A 217 9.05 -6.89 -15.21
CA LEU A 217 8.34 -7.74 -16.16
C LEU A 217 7.48 -6.91 -17.13
N SER A 218 6.77 -5.89 -16.64
CA SER A 218 5.97 -4.98 -17.46
C SER A 218 6.84 -4.20 -18.44
N THR A 219 7.96 -3.63 -17.96
CA THR A 219 8.91 -2.92 -18.82
C THR A 219 9.45 -3.83 -19.92
N ARG A 220 9.86 -5.04 -19.57
CA ARG A 220 10.42 -5.99 -20.55
C ARG A 220 9.37 -6.50 -21.55
N SER A 221 8.13 -6.73 -21.11
CA SER A 221 7.08 -7.31 -21.94
C SER A 221 6.33 -6.28 -22.79
N ILE A 222 6.35 -5.00 -22.42
CA ILE A 222 5.59 -3.95 -23.10
C ILE A 222 6.53 -2.94 -23.76
N THR A 223 7.43 -2.33 -22.98
CA THR A 223 8.25 -1.21 -23.47
C THR A 223 9.27 -1.64 -24.52
N MET A 224 9.92 -2.81 -24.34
CA MET A 224 10.88 -3.30 -25.31
C MET A 224 10.26 -3.58 -26.71
N PRO A 225 9.16 -4.34 -26.84
CA PRO A 225 8.52 -4.54 -28.14
C PRO A 225 8.04 -3.25 -28.79
N LEU A 226 7.46 -2.32 -28.02
CA LEU A 226 7.03 -1.02 -28.55
C LEU A 226 8.21 -0.20 -29.08
N THR A 227 9.32 -0.15 -28.34
CA THR A 227 10.54 0.55 -28.80
C THR A 227 11.07 -0.07 -30.09
N HIS A 228 10.94 -1.41 -30.24
CA HIS A 228 11.34 -2.11 -31.48
C HIS A 228 10.42 -1.72 -32.65
N ALA A 229 9.11 -1.70 -32.44
CA ALA A 229 8.13 -1.25 -33.43
C ALA A 229 8.39 0.19 -33.90
N VAL A 230 8.68 1.10 -32.96
CA VAL A 230 9.03 2.50 -33.28
C VAL A 230 10.29 2.58 -34.17
N LYS A 231 11.34 1.82 -33.83
CA LYS A 231 12.58 1.78 -34.66
C LYS A 231 12.33 1.25 -36.07
N ILE A 232 11.48 0.22 -36.20
CA ILE A 232 11.09 -0.31 -37.50
C ILE A 232 10.32 0.73 -38.31
N ALA A 233 9.30 1.38 -37.70
CA ALA A 233 8.55 2.45 -38.36
C ALA A 233 9.47 3.60 -38.83
N GLN A 234 10.46 3.97 -38.04
CA GLN A 234 11.47 4.99 -38.41
C GLN A 234 12.33 4.56 -39.59
N ARG A 235 12.75 3.27 -39.69
CA ARG A 235 13.50 2.75 -40.81
C ARG A 235 12.65 2.75 -42.09
N VAL A 236 11.42 2.28 -42.00
CA VAL A 236 10.48 2.33 -43.13
C VAL A 236 10.29 3.76 -43.63
N ALA A 237 10.11 4.72 -42.71
CA ALA A 237 10.01 6.14 -43.05
C ALA A 237 11.27 6.73 -43.70
N ALA A 238 12.44 6.18 -43.37
CA ALA A 238 13.72 6.52 -44.02
C ALA A 238 13.96 5.80 -45.37
N GLY A 239 12.99 4.99 -45.83
CA GLY A 239 13.08 4.25 -47.10
C GLY A 239 13.74 2.88 -47.04
N ASP A 240 14.14 2.41 -45.82
CA ASP A 240 14.68 1.06 -45.64
C ASP A 240 13.56 0.04 -45.48
N LEU A 241 13.15 -0.56 -46.58
CA LEU A 241 12.12 -1.60 -46.62
C LEU A 241 12.70 -3.02 -46.46
N THR A 242 14.02 -3.17 -46.32
CA THR A 242 14.70 -4.48 -46.31
C THR A 242 14.73 -5.15 -44.95
N THR A 243 14.27 -4.47 -43.88
CA THR A 243 14.33 -4.94 -42.50
C THR A 243 13.44 -6.17 -42.32
N ARG A 244 14.05 -7.31 -41.90
CA ARG A 244 13.27 -8.49 -41.50
C ARG A 244 12.59 -8.27 -40.15
N MET A 245 11.31 -8.56 -40.08
CA MET A 245 10.45 -8.40 -38.91
C MET A 245 9.87 -9.74 -38.51
N GLU A 246 9.79 -10.02 -37.20
CA GLU A 246 9.20 -11.26 -36.67
C GLU A 246 8.14 -10.91 -35.60
N VAL A 247 6.99 -11.56 -35.66
CA VAL A 247 5.97 -11.51 -34.62
C VAL A 247 6.37 -12.49 -33.54
N ARG A 248 6.74 -11.98 -32.36
CA ARG A 248 7.19 -12.79 -31.21
C ARG A 248 6.12 -12.94 -30.12
N THR A 249 5.07 -12.14 -30.13
CA THR A 249 4.00 -12.12 -29.12
C THR A 249 2.64 -12.22 -29.80
N HIS A 250 1.63 -12.68 -29.02
CA HIS A 250 0.25 -12.81 -29.51
C HIS A 250 -0.70 -11.77 -28.86
N ASP A 251 -0.13 -10.79 -28.17
CA ASP A 251 -0.83 -9.68 -27.55
C ASP A 251 -0.94 -8.47 -28.51
N GLU A 252 -1.35 -7.32 -27.97
CA GLU A 252 -1.51 -6.08 -28.75
C GLU A 252 -0.19 -5.62 -29.38
N THR A 253 0.95 -5.92 -28.76
CA THR A 253 2.27 -5.61 -29.34
C THR A 253 2.58 -6.50 -30.54
N GLY A 254 2.15 -7.76 -30.50
CA GLY A 254 2.25 -8.70 -31.61
C GLY A 254 1.34 -8.29 -32.77
N GLN A 255 0.12 -7.86 -32.51
CA GLN A 255 -0.80 -7.34 -33.51
C GLN A 255 -0.24 -6.08 -34.20
N LEU A 256 0.32 -5.16 -33.42
CA LEU A 256 1.00 -3.98 -33.96
C LEU A 256 2.17 -4.38 -34.88
N MET A 257 2.97 -5.34 -34.45
CA MET A 257 4.09 -5.82 -35.25
C MET A 257 3.63 -6.48 -36.57
N ALA A 258 2.57 -7.29 -36.53
CA ALA A 258 1.95 -7.89 -37.70
C ALA A 258 1.46 -6.83 -38.70
N ALA A 259 0.77 -5.80 -38.21
CA ALA A 259 0.32 -4.70 -39.07
C ALA A 259 1.48 -3.91 -39.71
N LEU A 260 2.59 -3.71 -38.96
CA LEU A 260 3.80 -3.09 -39.52
C LEU A 260 4.47 -3.95 -40.60
N ILE A 261 4.45 -5.28 -40.42
CA ILE A 261 4.97 -6.23 -41.44
C ILE A 261 4.14 -6.11 -42.72
N GLU A 262 2.80 -6.21 -42.59
CA GLU A 262 1.89 -6.10 -43.73
C GLU A 262 2.04 -4.76 -44.46
N MET A 263 2.15 -3.66 -43.70
CA MET A 263 2.42 -2.34 -44.26
C MET A 263 3.74 -2.30 -45.08
N ASN A 264 4.81 -2.87 -44.51
CA ASN A 264 6.13 -2.93 -45.18
C ASN A 264 6.09 -3.77 -46.45
N GLU A 265 5.44 -4.94 -46.43
CA GLU A 265 5.25 -5.81 -47.61
C GLU A 265 4.45 -5.08 -48.69
N CYS A 266 3.38 -4.39 -48.34
CA CYS A 266 2.60 -3.59 -49.29
C CYS A 266 3.44 -2.48 -49.93
N LEU A 267 4.24 -1.75 -49.12
CA LEU A 267 5.16 -0.72 -49.65
C LEU A 267 6.23 -1.32 -50.58
N GLN A 268 6.81 -2.46 -50.24
CA GLN A 268 7.76 -3.17 -51.12
C GLN A 268 7.12 -3.51 -52.47
N GLN A 269 5.87 -4.01 -52.44
CA GLN A 269 5.13 -4.34 -53.66
C GLN A 269 4.85 -3.09 -54.52
N ILE A 270 4.45 -1.98 -53.91
CA ILE A 270 4.23 -0.70 -54.59
C ILE A 270 5.52 -0.21 -55.25
N VAL A 271 6.63 -0.19 -54.52
CA VAL A 271 7.94 0.24 -55.03
C VAL A 271 8.40 -0.67 -56.16
N GLY A 272 8.21 -2.01 -56.03
CA GLY A 272 8.50 -2.97 -57.08
C GLY A 272 7.71 -2.71 -58.36
N ASN A 273 6.40 -2.51 -58.25
CA ASN A 273 5.53 -2.22 -59.40
C ASN A 273 5.90 -0.88 -60.06
N VAL A 274 6.20 0.16 -59.29
CA VAL A 274 6.66 1.45 -59.82
C VAL A 274 7.97 1.29 -60.57
N ARG A 275 8.94 0.56 -60.01
CA ARG A 275 10.21 0.29 -60.67
C ARG A 275 10.02 -0.46 -62.01
N GLN A 276 9.24 -1.53 -62.02
CA GLN A 276 8.92 -2.29 -63.20
C GLN A 276 8.23 -1.42 -64.28
N GLY A 277 7.27 -0.58 -63.86
CA GLY A 277 6.63 0.38 -64.76
C GLY A 277 7.62 1.37 -65.34
N THR A 278 8.54 1.88 -64.54
CA THR A 278 9.60 2.81 -65.00
C THR A 278 10.56 2.16 -65.96
N GLU A 279 10.98 0.90 -65.71
CA GLU A 279 11.82 0.13 -66.65
C GLU A 279 11.10 -0.12 -67.97
N SER A 280 9.81 -0.43 -67.96
CA SER A 280 8.99 -0.61 -69.16
C SER A 280 8.85 0.71 -69.94
N ILE A 281 8.64 1.84 -69.28
CA ILE A 281 8.60 3.16 -69.91
C ILE A 281 9.98 3.50 -70.55
N ALA A 282 11.06 3.23 -69.86
CA ALA A 282 12.41 3.46 -70.40
C ALA A 282 12.68 2.62 -71.66
N SER A 283 12.25 1.35 -71.63
CA SER A 283 12.36 0.47 -72.81
C SER A 283 11.54 0.97 -74.00
N ALA A 284 10.26 1.33 -73.75
CA ALA A 284 9.37 1.88 -74.78
C ALA A 284 9.92 3.20 -75.35
N SER A 285 10.47 4.05 -74.49
CA SER A 285 11.09 5.30 -74.92
C SER A 285 12.30 5.14 -75.79
N ALA A 286 13.12 4.09 -75.50
CA ALA A 286 14.26 3.75 -76.34
C ALA A 286 13.81 3.19 -77.71
N GLU A 287 12.75 2.39 -77.81
CA GLU A 287 12.15 1.94 -79.06
C GLU A 287 11.62 3.08 -79.89
N ILE A 288 10.88 4.05 -79.21
CA ILE A 288 10.38 5.25 -79.91
C ILE A 288 11.56 6.08 -80.50
N ALA A 289 12.63 6.24 -79.70
CA ALA A 289 13.82 6.98 -80.18
C ALA A 289 14.47 6.30 -81.36
N SER A 290 14.60 4.98 -81.34
CA SER A 290 15.12 4.21 -82.49
C SER A 290 14.21 4.29 -83.72
N GLY A 291 12.91 4.16 -83.52
CA GLY A 291 11.93 4.31 -84.60
C GLY A 291 11.90 5.73 -85.20
N ASN A 292 12.08 6.78 -84.39
CA ASN A 292 12.23 8.13 -84.88
C ASN A 292 13.51 8.36 -85.71
N MET A 293 14.64 7.72 -85.33
CA MET A 293 15.86 7.79 -86.14
C MET A 293 15.66 7.11 -87.47
N ASP A 294 15.02 5.91 -87.52
CA ASP A 294 14.68 5.24 -88.77
C ASP A 294 13.75 6.08 -89.62
N LEU A 295 12.72 6.65 -89.03
CA LEU A 295 11.79 7.53 -89.76
C LEU A 295 12.50 8.76 -90.28
N SER A 296 13.41 9.39 -89.52
CA SER A 296 14.20 10.54 -89.98
C SER A 296 15.07 10.16 -91.17
N SER A 297 15.79 9.03 -91.12
CA SER A 297 16.62 8.50 -92.21
C SER A 297 15.80 8.21 -93.48
N ARG A 298 14.64 7.59 -93.33
CA ARG A 298 13.69 7.36 -94.47
C ARG A 298 13.11 8.65 -95.01
N THR A 299 12.86 9.64 -94.18
CA THR A 299 12.38 10.94 -94.67
C THR A 299 13.45 11.69 -95.43
N GLU A 300 14.68 11.66 -94.94
CA GLU A 300 15.82 12.22 -95.67
C GLU A 300 16.06 11.48 -97.05
N GLN A 301 15.92 10.16 -97.08
CA GLN A 301 16.03 9.37 -98.29
C GLN A 301 14.88 9.67 -99.27
N GLN A 302 13.62 9.88 -98.74
CA GLN A 302 12.49 10.32 -99.55
C GLN A 302 12.69 11.72 -100.11
N ALA A 303 13.22 12.66 -99.29
CA ALA A 303 13.49 14.02 -99.72
C ALA A 303 14.57 14.01 -100.86
N ALA A 304 15.61 13.27 -100.65
CA ALA A 304 16.67 13.09 -101.75
C ALA A 304 16.07 12.50 -103.02
N SER A 305 15.22 11.49 -102.93
CA SER A 305 14.56 10.88 -104.09
C SER A 305 13.57 11.82 -104.78
N LEU A 306 12.87 12.69 -103.98
CA LEU A 306 12.00 13.72 -104.51
C LEU A 306 12.80 14.84 -105.24
N GLU A 307 13.98 15.21 -104.69
CA GLU A 307 14.90 16.17 -105.32
C GLU A 307 15.42 15.63 -106.62
N GLU A 308 15.83 14.34 -106.69
CA GLU A 308 16.28 13.66 -107.90
C GLU A 308 15.13 13.58 -108.91
N THR A 309 13.93 13.25 -108.52
CA THR A 309 12.72 13.24 -109.35
C THR A 309 12.39 14.59 -109.94
N ALA A 310 12.50 15.65 -109.08
CA ALA A 310 12.26 17.01 -109.49
C ALA A 310 13.31 17.50 -110.52
N ALA A 311 14.59 17.15 -110.26
CA ALA A 311 15.66 17.45 -111.22
C ALA A 311 15.50 16.72 -112.59
N ALA A 312 15.05 15.46 -112.58
CA ALA A 312 14.73 14.70 -113.79
C ALA A 312 13.52 15.29 -114.56
N LEU A 313 12.50 15.78 -113.78
CA LEU A 313 11.34 16.48 -114.40
C LEU A 313 11.74 17.81 -115.05
N ASP A 314 12.65 18.59 -114.42
CA ASP A 314 13.20 19.81 -114.96
C ASP A 314 13.99 19.58 -116.23
N GLU A 315 14.83 18.49 -116.23
CA GLU A 315 15.58 18.13 -117.41
C GLU A 315 14.69 17.67 -118.59
N ILE A 316 13.64 16.89 -118.32
CA ILE A 316 12.60 16.55 -119.32
C ILE A 316 11.86 17.77 -119.85
N THR A 317 11.54 18.73 -118.95
CA THR A 317 10.86 19.95 -119.38
C THR A 317 11.78 20.85 -120.26
N VAL A 318 13.04 20.99 -119.89
CA VAL A 318 14.03 21.72 -120.69
C VAL A 318 14.30 21.01 -122.06
N GLN A 319 14.42 19.67 -122.10
CA GLN A 319 14.53 18.92 -123.39
C GLN A 319 13.24 19.06 -124.18
N HIS A 320 12.05 19.06 -123.60
CA HIS A 320 10.79 19.25 -124.32
C HIS A 320 10.66 20.67 -124.90
N LEU A 321 11.15 21.67 -124.21
CA LEU A 321 11.19 23.07 -124.70
C LEU A 321 12.20 23.29 -125.81
N LEU A 322 13.39 22.63 -125.77
CA LEU A 322 14.40 22.66 -126.82
C LEU A 322 13.96 21.95 -128.11
N THR A 323 13.27 20.81 -127.97
CA THR A 323 12.75 20.12 -129.17
C THR A 323 11.54 20.79 -129.80
N HIS A 324 10.70 21.49 -129.02
CA HIS A 324 9.59 22.23 -129.64
C HIS A 324 9.98 23.62 -130.17
N SER A 325 11.07 24.24 -129.68
CA SER A 325 11.55 25.53 -130.20
C SER A 325 12.43 25.34 -131.45
N GLY A 326 12.92 24.10 -131.79
CA GLY A 326 13.67 23.81 -132.99
C GLY A 326 12.87 23.51 -134.24
N GLY A 327 11.51 23.49 -134.20
CA GLY A 327 10.58 23.21 -135.31
C GLY A 327 9.97 24.37 -136.04
N PHE A 328 10.46 25.64 -135.81
CA PHE A 328 10.02 26.76 -136.60
C PHE A 328 11.17 27.56 -137.17
N ARG A 329 11.77 26.91 -138.19
CA ARG A 329 12.49 27.61 -139.32
C ARG A 329 12.55 26.67 -140.50
N ALA A 330 11.66 26.83 -141.31
CA ALA A 330 11.72 26.97 -142.80
C ALA A 330 10.34 26.87 -143.41
#